data_3ccd4e3b43e05e59ae56c4384a13023b
#
_entry.id   3ccd4e3b43e05e59ae56c4384a13023b
#
_cell.length_a   1.000
_cell.length_b   1.000
_cell.length_c   1.000
_cell.angle_alpha   90.00
_cell.angle_beta   90.00
_cell.angle_gamma   90.00
#
_symmetry.space_group_name_H-M   'P 1'
#
loop_
_entity.id
_entity.type
_entity.pdbx_description
1 polymer ?
#
loop_
_entity_poly.entity_id
_entity_poly.type
_entity_poly.pdbx_seq_one_letter_code
_entity_poly.pdbx_strand_id
1 'polypeptide(L)'
;MKQILCFGDSNTWGLDGETGKRFPWEERWTGILQEKLADRDIRIVEEGLCGRTTIFEDPLRLGRRGTELLPTLLETHTPDAVVLMLGTNDCKTIFGASAEIIGKGIARLLEQINQYADKMKVLVISPIYLGKKVWQDGYDQEFSPESVEVSKKLELV
;
A
#
# COMPACT_ATOMS: atom_id res chain seq x y z
N MET A 1 23.16 -4.92 -9.22
CA MET A 1 21.76 -5.36 -9.10
C MET A 1 20.93 -4.19 -8.60
N LYS A 2 19.93 -3.76 -9.38
CA LYS A 2 19.01 -2.68 -8.98
C LYS A 2 17.94 -3.21 -8.05
N GLN A 3 17.40 -2.35 -7.18
CA GLN A 3 16.33 -2.71 -6.26
C GLN A 3 15.09 -1.85 -6.48
N ILE A 4 13.92 -2.50 -6.48
CA ILE A 4 12.61 -1.84 -6.52
C ILE A 4 11.90 -2.14 -5.21
N LEU A 5 11.65 -1.10 -4.41
CA LEU A 5 10.88 -1.20 -3.16
C LEU A 5 9.39 -1.16 -3.51
N CYS A 6 8.65 -2.23 -3.19
CA CYS A 6 7.20 -2.31 -3.32
C CYS A 6 6.55 -2.04 -1.96
N PHE A 7 6.20 -0.79 -1.72
CA PHE A 7 5.64 -0.33 -0.45
C PHE A 7 4.11 -0.29 -0.51
N GLY A 8 3.45 -1.11 0.31
CA GLY A 8 2.00 -1.26 0.26
C GLY A 8 1.38 -1.87 1.51
N ASP A 9 0.11 -2.20 1.41
CA ASP A 9 -0.71 -2.79 2.46
C ASP A 9 -0.84 -4.32 2.33
N SER A 10 -1.99 -4.88 2.75
CA SER A 10 -2.31 -6.29 2.64
C SER A 10 -2.33 -6.82 1.20
N ASN A 11 -2.66 -5.99 0.22
CA ASN A 11 -2.63 -6.36 -1.19
C ASN A 11 -1.19 -6.60 -1.67
N THR A 12 -0.23 -5.86 -1.14
CA THR A 12 1.20 -6.07 -1.42
C THR A 12 1.78 -7.21 -0.57
N TRP A 13 1.33 -7.34 0.68
CA TRP A 13 1.71 -8.46 1.55
C TRP A 13 1.23 -9.82 0.99
N GLY A 14 0.14 -9.82 0.21
CA GLY A 14 -0.45 -11.00 -0.38
C GLY A 14 -1.46 -11.69 0.53
N LEU A 15 -2.36 -10.92 1.15
CA LEU A 15 -3.45 -11.47 1.97
C LEU A 15 -4.48 -12.17 1.08
N ASP A 16 -4.73 -13.44 1.36
CA ASP A 16 -5.90 -14.16 0.88
C ASP A 16 -7.10 -13.79 1.76
N GLY A 17 -8.05 -13.06 1.18
CA GLY A 17 -9.24 -12.57 1.89
C GLY A 17 -10.21 -13.68 2.32
N GLU A 18 -10.13 -14.88 1.75
CA GLU A 18 -11.01 -16.01 2.10
C GLU A 18 -10.45 -16.78 3.28
N THR A 19 -9.15 -17.02 3.31
CA THR A 19 -8.51 -17.87 4.33
C THR A 19 -7.82 -17.09 5.43
N GLY A 20 -7.58 -15.80 5.24
CA GLY A 20 -6.78 -14.94 6.13
C GLY A 20 -5.29 -15.27 6.12
N LYS A 21 -4.84 -16.17 5.24
CA LYS A 21 -3.43 -16.56 5.09
C LYS A 21 -2.72 -15.69 4.06
N ARG A 22 -1.42 -15.85 4.01
CA ARG A 22 -0.60 -15.22 2.99
C ARG A 22 -0.48 -16.12 1.78
N PHE A 23 -0.72 -15.58 0.58
CA PHE A 23 -0.44 -16.30 -0.66
C PHE A 23 1.03 -16.73 -0.76
N PRO A 24 1.34 -17.87 -1.38
CA PRO A 24 2.71 -18.23 -1.76
C PRO A 24 3.37 -17.13 -2.59
N TRP A 25 4.71 -17.07 -2.55
CA TRP A 25 5.46 -16.02 -3.25
C TRP A 25 5.10 -15.93 -4.74
N GLU A 26 4.94 -17.06 -5.39
CA GLU A 26 4.68 -17.19 -6.82
C GLU A 26 3.31 -16.64 -7.25
N GLU A 27 2.37 -16.52 -6.30
CA GLU A 27 1.03 -16.01 -6.54
C GLU A 27 0.89 -14.51 -6.21
N ARG A 28 1.83 -13.95 -5.44
CA ARG A 28 1.83 -12.52 -5.11
C ARG A 28 2.28 -11.70 -6.33
N TRP A 29 1.66 -10.54 -6.54
CA TRP A 29 2.04 -9.69 -7.67
C TRP A 29 3.52 -9.28 -7.64
N THR A 30 4.12 -9.14 -6.46
CA THR A 30 5.55 -8.85 -6.26
C THR A 30 6.43 -10.01 -6.70
N GLY A 31 6.03 -11.24 -6.41
CA GLY A 31 6.73 -12.45 -6.86
C GLY A 31 6.63 -12.64 -8.37
N ILE A 32 5.43 -12.45 -8.93
CA ILE A 32 5.20 -12.46 -10.39
C ILE A 32 6.04 -11.38 -11.09
N LEU A 33 6.14 -10.17 -10.48
CA LEU A 33 6.98 -9.10 -11.00
C LEU A 33 8.46 -9.49 -10.97
N GLN A 34 8.92 -10.10 -9.87
CA GLN A 34 10.31 -10.59 -9.77
C GLN A 34 10.62 -11.61 -10.87
N GLU A 35 9.72 -12.55 -11.13
CA GLU A 35 9.88 -13.53 -12.20
C GLU A 35 9.97 -12.86 -13.59
N LYS A 36 9.07 -11.93 -13.88
CA LYS A 36 9.07 -11.17 -15.13
C LYS A 36 10.33 -10.31 -15.36
N LEU A 37 11.04 -9.99 -14.29
CA LEU A 37 12.26 -9.19 -14.31
C LEU A 37 13.54 -10.03 -14.08
N ALA A 38 13.45 -11.36 -14.12
CA ALA A 38 14.56 -12.27 -13.83
C ALA A 38 15.82 -11.98 -14.67
N ASP A 39 15.63 -11.63 -15.95
CA ASP A 39 16.72 -11.33 -16.89
C ASP A 39 17.27 -9.89 -16.79
N ARG A 40 16.78 -9.08 -15.87
CA ARG A 40 17.05 -7.63 -15.80
C ARG A 40 18.03 -7.21 -14.72
N ASP A 41 18.62 -8.11 -13.95
CA ASP A 41 19.44 -7.80 -12.76
C ASP A 41 18.72 -6.85 -11.78
N ILE A 42 17.43 -7.14 -11.55
CA ILE A 42 16.54 -6.37 -10.66
C ILE A 42 16.04 -7.26 -9.54
N ARG A 43 16.10 -6.73 -8.31
CA ARG A 43 15.52 -7.35 -7.11
C ARG A 43 14.26 -6.60 -6.68
N ILE A 44 13.18 -7.32 -6.44
CA ILE A 44 11.98 -6.80 -5.79
C ILE A 44 12.14 -6.92 -4.28
N VAL A 45 11.97 -5.81 -3.59
CA VAL A 45 11.92 -5.73 -2.12
C VAL A 45 10.45 -5.52 -1.75
N GLU A 46 9.82 -6.58 -1.24
CA GLU A 46 8.41 -6.56 -0.86
C GLU A 46 8.25 -6.02 0.56
N GLU A 47 7.64 -4.87 0.69
CA GLU A 47 7.32 -4.19 1.95
C GLU A 47 5.81 -3.97 2.08
N GLY A 48 5.05 -5.05 2.01
CA GLY A 48 3.62 -5.09 2.31
C GLY A 48 3.36 -5.30 3.80
N LEU A 49 2.39 -4.59 4.36
CA LEU A 49 1.95 -4.77 5.75
C LEU A 49 0.43 -4.64 5.84
N CYS A 50 -0.24 -5.70 6.31
CA CYS A 50 -1.69 -5.68 6.52
C CYS A 50 -2.10 -4.52 7.44
N GLY A 51 -3.07 -3.72 7.00
CA GLY A 51 -3.56 -2.56 7.74
C GLY A 51 -2.76 -1.28 7.54
N ARG A 52 -1.68 -1.27 6.73
CA ARG A 52 -0.90 -0.04 6.50
C ARG A 52 -1.76 1.03 5.84
N THR A 53 -1.69 2.23 6.40
CA THR A 53 -2.32 3.46 5.91
C THR A 53 -1.28 4.38 5.27
N THR A 54 -1.73 5.48 4.70
CA THR A 54 -0.82 6.56 4.26
C THR A 54 -0.29 7.34 5.47
N ILE A 55 -1.15 8.07 6.18
CA ILE A 55 -0.78 9.03 7.25
C ILE A 55 -1.43 8.75 8.60
N PHE A 56 -2.37 7.81 8.68
CA PHE A 56 -3.12 7.54 9.90
C PHE A 56 -2.45 6.50 10.77
N GLU A 57 -2.40 6.74 12.08
CA GLU A 57 -2.10 5.70 13.06
C GLU A 57 -3.37 4.88 13.35
N ASP A 58 -3.26 3.59 13.30
CA ASP A 58 -4.35 2.70 13.70
C ASP A 58 -4.25 2.45 15.22
N PRO A 59 -5.22 2.94 16.01
CA PRO A 59 -5.16 2.76 17.47
C PRO A 59 -5.30 1.31 17.92
N LEU A 60 -5.81 0.45 17.05
CA LEU A 60 -5.96 -0.99 17.31
C LEU A 60 -4.73 -1.79 16.86
N ARG A 61 -3.94 -1.25 15.94
CA ARG A 61 -2.74 -1.90 15.39
C ARG A 61 -1.63 -0.89 15.16
N LEU A 62 -0.82 -0.67 16.18
CA LEU A 62 0.29 0.29 16.12
C LEU A 62 1.29 -0.01 15.00
N GLY A 63 1.97 1.01 14.50
CA GLY A 63 2.98 0.90 13.47
C GLY A 63 2.41 0.72 12.05
N ARG A 64 1.18 1.20 11.81
CA ARG A 64 0.54 1.12 10.48
C ARG A 64 0.71 2.38 9.64
N ARG A 65 1.17 3.47 10.23
CA ARG A 65 1.38 4.75 9.54
C ARG A 65 2.52 4.65 8.51
N GLY A 66 2.17 4.75 7.23
CA GLY A 66 3.14 4.64 6.13
C GLY A 66 4.22 5.72 6.17
N THR A 67 3.85 6.97 6.46
CA THR A 67 4.78 8.11 6.57
C THR A 67 5.81 7.98 7.68
N GLU A 68 5.57 7.16 8.69
CA GLU A 68 6.53 6.88 9.75
C GLU A 68 7.56 5.81 9.35
N LEU A 69 7.11 4.81 8.58
CA LEU A 69 7.93 3.65 8.22
C LEU A 69 8.77 3.87 6.97
N LEU A 70 8.23 4.60 5.98
CA LEU A 70 8.86 4.74 4.68
C LEU A 70 10.28 5.31 4.72
N PRO A 71 10.60 6.37 5.49
CA PRO A 71 11.97 6.89 5.55
C PRO A 71 13.00 5.83 5.99
N THR A 72 12.69 5.06 7.02
CA THR A 72 13.56 3.99 7.51
C THR A 72 13.77 2.91 6.45
N LEU A 73 12.72 2.54 5.71
CA LEU A 73 12.82 1.53 4.65
C LEU A 73 13.63 2.03 3.45
N LEU A 74 13.52 3.30 3.10
CA LEU A 74 14.35 3.91 2.06
C LEU A 74 15.84 3.87 2.43
N GLU A 75 16.18 4.22 3.68
CA GLU A 75 17.56 4.16 4.17
C GLU A 75 18.09 2.73 4.29
N THR A 76 17.25 1.79 4.73
CA THR A 76 17.64 0.39 4.92
C THR A 76 17.88 -0.33 3.60
N HIS A 77 16.99 -0.14 2.63
CA HIS A 77 17.03 -0.86 1.35
C HIS A 77 17.76 -0.13 0.25
N THR A 78 17.92 1.20 0.36
CA THR A 78 18.55 2.06 -0.67
C THR A 78 18.06 1.75 -2.09
N PRO A 79 16.74 1.80 -2.35
CA PRO A 79 16.18 1.36 -3.61
C PRO A 79 16.50 2.30 -4.78
N ASP A 80 16.53 1.79 -6.00
CA ASP A 80 16.64 2.57 -7.24
C ASP A 80 15.29 3.09 -7.73
N ALA A 81 14.20 2.46 -7.30
CA ALA A 81 12.83 2.87 -7.60
C ALA A 81 11.85 2.40 -6.51
N VAL A 82 10.70 3.06 -6.45
CA VAL A 82 9.61 2.71 -5.52
C VAL A 82 8.32 2.44 -6.30
N VAL A 83 7.62 1.39 -5.93
CA VAL A 83 6.22 1.17 -6.27
C VAL A 83 5.40 1.41 -5.02
N LEU A 84 4.49 2.38 -5.06
CA LEU A 84 3.65 2.80 -3.95
C LEU A 84 2.20 2.42 -4.22
N MET A 85 1.61 1.57 -3.38
CA MET A 85 0.20 1.18 -3.45
C MET A 85 -0.42 1.20 -2.06
N LEU A 86 -1.05 2.30 -1.69
CA LEU A 86 -1.71 2.54 -0.40
C LEU A 86 -3.00 3.33 -0.57
N GLY A 87 -3.85 3.30 0.44
CA GLY A 87 -5.09 4.05 0.50
C GLY A 87 -6.30 3.21 0.91
N THR A 88 -6.25 1.89 0.73
CA THR A 88 -7.36 1.00 1.10
C THR A 88 -7.72 1.13 2.58
N ASN A 89 -6.73 1.02 3.47
CA ASN A 89 -6.98 1.06 4.91
C ASN A 89 -7.35 2.45 5.42
N ASP A 90 -6.96 3.49 4.69
CA ASP A 90 -7.36 4.87 4.98
C ASP A 90 -8.87 5.07 4.83
N CYS A 91 -9.54 4.22 4.03
CA CYS A 91 -11.00 4.21 3.86
C CYS A 91 -11.76 3.65 5.05
N LYS A 92 -11.09 3.09 6.08
CA LYS A 92 -11.75 2.57 7.27
C LYS A 92 -12.55 3.64 8.00
N THR A 93 -13.69 3.24 8.54
CA THR A 93 -14.65 4.13 9.23
C THR A 93 -14.00 4.92 10.37
N ILE A 94 -13.05 4.31 11.08
CA ILE A 94 -12.36 4.94 12.21
C ILE A 94 -11.58 6.20 11.82
N PHE A 95 -11.15 6.33 10.57
CA PHE A 95 -10.41 7.51 10.11
C PHE A 95 -11.30 8.60 9.53
N GLY A 96 -12.49 8.27 9.04
CA GLY A 96 -13.43 9.24 8.46
C GLY A 96 -12.84 10.08 7.33
N ALA A 97 -11.86 9.53 6.59
CA ALA A 97 -11.11 10.27 5.59
C ALA A 97 -11.83 10.35 4.25
N SER A 98 -11.78 11.51 3.61
CA SER A 98 -12.18 11.65 2.20
C SER A 98 -11.05 11.20 1.25
N ALA A 99 -11.39 10.94 -0.01
CA ALA A 99 -10.39 10.60 -1.03
C ALA A 99 -9.31 11.67 -1.17
N GLU A 100 -9.69 12.96 -1.07
CA GLU A 100 -8.74 14.09 -1.14
C GLU A 100 -7.74 14.10 0.02
N ILE A 101 -8.17 13.72 1.22
CA ILE A 101 -7.27 13.60 2.38
C ILE A 101 -6.31 12.42 2.19
N ILE A 102 -6.81 11.30 1.67
CA ILE A 102 -5.97 10.14 1.34
C ILE A 102 -4.96 10.50 0.25
N GLY A 103 -5.38 11.22 -0.79
CA GLY A 103 -4.49 11.75 -1.82
C GLY A 103 -3.38 12.64 -1.26
N LYS A 104 -3.70 13.51 -0.29
CA LYS A 104 -2.68 14.28 0.44
C LYS A 104 -1.72 13.40 1.23
N GLY A 105 -2.20 12.27 1.75
CA GLY A 105 -1.36 11.25 2.38
C GLY A 105 -0.36 10.63 1.39
N ILE A 106 -0.81 10.30 0.18
CA ILE A 106 0.06 9.84 -0.90
C ILE A 106 1.08 10.93 -1.29
N ALA A 107 0.64 12.17 -1.45
CA ALA A 107 1.54 13.29 -1.74
C ALA A 107 2.63 13.44 -0.67
N ARG A 108 2.29 13.26 0.62
CA ARG A 108 3.27 13.29 1.70
C ARG A 108 4.32 12.17 1.60
N LEU A 109 3.91 10.96 1.22
CA LEU A 109 4.85 9.86 0.97
C LEU A 109 5.77 10.17 -0.22
N LEU A 110 5.25 10.76 -1.30
CA LEU A 110 6.04 11.19 -2.45
C LEU A 110 7.07 12.27 -2.07
N GLU A 111 6.69 13.23 -1.22
CA GLU A 111 7.62 14.23 -0.68
C GLU A 111 8.77 13.57 0.09
N GLN A 112 8.48 12.56 0.94
CA GLN A 112 9.51 11.83 1.67
C GLN A 112 10.47 11.09 0.74
N ILE A 113 9.95 10.44 -0.32
CA ILE A 113 10.78 9.78 -1.33
C ILE A 113 11.69 10.80 -2.03
N ASN A 114 11.14 11.96 -2.41
CA ASN A 114 11.91 13.01 -3.07
C ASN A 114 12.97 13.63 -2.15
N GLN A 115 12.68 13.77 -0.86
CA GLN A 115 13.66 14.22 0.15
C GLN A 115 14.79 13.21 0.33
N TYR A 116 14.50 11.91 0.25
CA TYR A 116 15.50 10.86 0.33
C TYR A 116 16.43 10.84 -0.90
N ALA A 117 15.84 10.89 -2.11
CA ALA A 117 16.60 10.89 -3.36
C ALA A 117 15.87 11.70 -4.44
N ASP A 118 16.40 12.87 -4.77
CA ASP A 118 15.89 13.71 -5.85
C ASP A 118 15.79 12.91 -7.16
N LYS A 119 14.64 13.00 -7.83
CA LYS A 119 14.35 12.31 -9.11
C LYS A 119 14.31 10.78 -9.04
N MET A 120 14.11 10.19 -7.86
CA MET A 120 13.83 8.76 -7.77
C MET A 120 12.62 8.40 -8.63
N LYS A 121 12.70 7.28 -9.34
CA LYS A 121 11.57 6.77 -10.12
C LYS A 121 10.52 6.20 -9.17
N VAL A 122 9.31 6.73 -9.27
CA VAL A 122 8.17 6.25 -8.46
C VAL A 122 7.02 5.88 -9.37
N LEU A 123 6.45 4.70 -9.14
CA LEU A 123 5.17 4.28 -9.71
C LEU A 123 4.13 4.29 -8.58
N VAL A 124 3.12 5.14 -8.71
CA VAL A 124 1.95 5.11 -7.82
C VAL A 124 0.88 4.25 -8.47
N ILE A 125 0.37 3.28 -7.72
CA ILE A 125 -0.72 2.41 -8.15
C ILE A 125 -1.92 2.72 -7.26
N SER A 126 -3.05 3.08 -7.88
CA SER A 126 -4.32 3.19 -7.17
C SER A 126 -4.70 1.81 -6.60
N PRO A 127 -5.11 1.73 -5.34
CA PRO A 127 -5.56 0.46 -4.78
C PRO A 127 -6.85 -0.02 -5.48
N ILE A 128 -7.09 -1.32 -5.43
CA ILE A 128 -8.34 -1.92 -5.91
C ILE A 128 -9.53 -1.35 -5.14
N TYR A 129 -10.69 -1.27 -5.81
CA TYR A 129 -11.91 -0.83 -5.17
C TYR A 129 -12.36 -1.81 -4.09
N LEU A 130 -12.87 -1.27 -2.99
CA LEU A 130 -13.55 -2.08 -1.98
C LEU A 130 -14.81 -2.72 -2.57
N GLY A 131 -15.01 -4.00 -2.28
CA GLY A 131 -16.20 -4.73 -2.68
C GLY A 131 -17.45 -4.13 -2.05
N LYS A 132 -18.57 -4.12 -2.78
CA LYS A 132 -19.85 -3.53 -2.33
C LYS A 132 -20.39 -4.11 -1.01
N LYS A 133 -19.92 -5.29 -0.61
CA LYS A 133 -20.36 -6.02 0.59
C LYS A 133 -19.29 -6.04 1.69
N VAL A 134 -18.18 -5.33 1.52
CA VAL A 134 -17.04 -5.40 2.45
C VAL A 134 -17.40 -5.14 3.91
N TRP A 135 -18.40 -4.30 4.16
CA TRP A 135 -18.87 -3.90 5.49
C TRP A 135 -19.92 -4.85 6.12
N GLN A 136 -20.40 -5.85 5.37
CA GLN A 136 -21.42 -6.77 5.82
C GLN A 136 -20.85 -7.90 6.70
N ASP A 137 -21.72 -8.58 7.43
CA ASP A 137 -21.36 -9.75 8.23
C ASP A 137 -20.61 -10.80 7.39
N GLY A 138 -19.55 -11.34 7.95
CA GLY A 138 -18.66 -12.27 7.27
C GLY A 138 -17.54 -11.63 6.43
N TYR A 139 -17.50 -10.32 6.36
CA TYR A 139 -16.43 -9.54 5.73
C TYR A 139 -15.72 -8.63 6.75
N ASP A 140 -15.12 -7.53 6.32
CA ASP A 140 -14.37 -6.62 7.17
C ASP A 140 -15.22 -5.43 7.61
N GLN A 141 -15.76 -5.48 8.83
CA GLN A 141 -16.63 -4.46 9.41
C GLN A 141 -15.91 -3.17 9.84
N GLU A 142 -14.61 -3.07 9.65
CA GLU A 142 -13.88 -1.79 9.82
C GLU A 142 -14.23 -0.80 8.69
N PHE A 143 -14.85 -1.28 7.61
CA PHE A 143 -15.35 -0.48 6.50
C PHE A 143 -16.86 -0.23 6.58
N SER A 144 -17.35 0.72 5.77
CA SER A 144 -18.75 1.10 5.64
C SER A 144 -19.17 1.25 4.17
N PRO A 145 -20.45 1.45 3.86
CA PRO A 145 -20.88 1.85 2.51
C PRO A 145 -20.15 3.10 2.00
N GLU A 146 -19.88 4.09 2.86
CA GLU A 146 -19.14 5.30 2.54
C GLU A 146 -17.70 4.98 2.16
N SER A 147 -17.06 4.03 2.85
CA SER A 147 -15.72 3.55 2.52
C SER A 147 -15.64 3.03 1.08
N VAL A 148 -16.67 2.32 0.61
CA VAL A 148 -16.75 1.84 -0.76
C VAL A 148 -16.76 3.02 -1.75
N GLU A 149 -17.54 4.06 -1.47
CA GLU A 149 -17.61 5.25 -2.34
C GLU A 149 -16.30 6.07 -2.31
N VAL A 150 -15.65 6.17 -1.15
CA VAL A 150 -14.31 6.80 -1.05
C VAL A 150 -13.30 6.02 -1.89
N SER A 151 -13.28 4.69 -1.79
CA SER A 151 -12.31 3.85 -2.52
C SER A 151 -12.39 4.01 -4.03
N LYS A 152 -13.58 4.22 -4.58
CA LYS A 152 -13.79 4.46 -6.03
C LYS A 152 -13.22 5.80 -6.52
N LYS A 153 -13.05 6.76 -5.61
CA LYS A 153 -12.54 8.10 -5.95
C LYS A 153 -11.01 8.18 -5.84
N LEU A 154 -10.33 7.17 -5.29
CA LEU A 154 -8.89 7.22 -5.08
C LEU A 154 -8.08 7.30 -6.38
N GLU A 155 -8.61 6.80 -7.49
CA GLU A 155 -7.95 6.92 -8.79
C GLU A 155 -7.97 8.34 -9.38
N LEU A 156 -8.77 9.25 -8.80
CA LEU A 156 -8.99 10.61 -9.29
C LEU A 156 -8.21 11.67 -8.51
N VAL A 157 -7.53 11.32 -7.42
CA VAL A 157 -6.88 12.24 -6.47
C VAL A 157 -5.38 12.08 -6.38
#